data_e5412ce768abba2a6ce9251d78b6bcf0
#
_entry.id   e5412ce768abba2a6ce9251d78b6bcf0
#
_cell.length_a   1.000
_cell.length_b   1.000
_cell.length_c   1.000
_cell.angle_alpha   90.00
_cell.angle_beta   90.00
_cell.angle_gamma   90.00
#
_symmetry.space_group_name_H-M   'P 1'
#
loop_
_entity.id
_entity.type
_entity.pdbx_description
1 polymer ?
#
loop_
_entity_poly.entity_id
_entity_poly.type
_entity_poly.pdbx_seq_one_letter_code
_entity_poly.pdbx_strand_id
1 'polypeptide(L)'
;MIEETKVNINPGPGKKNLITDVPGVQVGCAQNKKIGTGVTIISGKNPFSAAVDVRGGGPGTRETDMLNLENSIGRADAIVLSGGSAYGLDASSEIQDLLRQDKKGYKLGKAIVPLVPAA
;
A
#
# COMPACT_ATOMS: atom_id res chain seq x y z
N MET A 1 36.90 -6.57 14.75
CA MET A 1 36.90 -5.44 13.78
C MET A 1 35.53 -5.49 13.10
N ILE A 2 34.68 -4.54 13.37
CA ILE A 2 33.39 -4.42 12.68
C ILE A 2 33.69 -3.66 11.39
N GLU A 3 33.60 -4.33 10.26
CA GLU A 3 33.73 -3.68 8.95
C GLU A 3 32.58 -2.70 8.80
N GLU A 4 32.87 -1.40 8.79
CA GLU A 4 31.88 -0.36 8.48
C GLU A 4 31.37 -0.58 7.06
N THR A 5 30.21 -1.17 6.93
CA THR A 5 29.50 -1.23 5.65
C THR A 5 29.15 0.21 5.25
N LYS A 6 29.95 0.82 4.39
CA LYS A 6 29.64 2.12 3.80
C LYS A 6 28.36 1.97 2.99
N VAL A 7 27.23 2.35 3.58
CA VAL A 7 25.97 2.47 2.85
C VAL A 7 26.14 3.62 1.85
N ASN A 8 26.31 3.28 0.59
CA ASN A 8 26.39 4.27 -0.48
C ASN A 8 24.99 4.80 -0.75
N ILE A 9 24.59 5.83 0.00
CA ILE A 9 23.32 6.53 -0.21
C ILE A 9 23.52 7.42 -1.44
N ASN A 10 23.06 6.94 -2.58
CA ASN A 10 22.95 7.79 -3.76
C ASN A 10 21.60 8.55 -3.69
N PRO A 11 21.59 9.86 -3.40
CA PRO A 11 20.36 10.64 -3.27
C PRO A 11 19.71 11.00 -4.63
N GLY A 12 20.25 10.49 -5.72
CA GLY A 12 19.72 10.75 -7.05
C GLY A 12 18.47 9.91 -7.36
N PRO A 13 17.68 10.32 -8.35
CA PRO A 13 16.53 9.56 -8.82
C PRO A 13 16.97 8.23 -9.44
N GLY A 14 16.11 7.22 -9.39
CA GLY A 14 16.29 5.99 -10.16
C GLY A 14 16.17 6.20 -11.68
N LYS A 15 16.39 5.15 -12.46
CA LYS A 15 16.47 5.23 -13.94
C LYS A 15 15.23 5.84 -14.60
N LYS A 16 14.04 5.56 -14.06
CA LYS A 16 12.75 6.05 -14.57
C LYS A 16 12.23 7.25 -13.79
N ASN A 17 12.84 7.55 -12.65
CA ASN A 17 12.33 8.50 -11.66
C ASN A 17 10.88 8.19 -11.26
N LEU A 18 10.57 6.93 -11.06
CA LEU A 18 9.27 6.40 -10.66
C LEU A 18 9.40 5.53 -9.41
N ILE A 19 8.32 5.40 -8.65
CA ILE A 19 8.25 4.50 -7.49
C ILE A 19 8.58 3.04 -7.87
N THR A 20 8.29 2.65 -9.11
CA THR A 20 8.61 1.33 -9.66
C THR A 20 10.10 1.10 -9.92
N ASP A 21 10.96 2.10 -9.71
CA ASP A 21 12.41 1.89 -9.66
C ASP A 21 12.85 1.11 -8.42
N VAL A 22 12.00 1.09 -7.37
CA VAL A 22 12.21 0.25 -6.19
C VAL A 22 11.88 -1.22 -6.56
N PRO A 23 12.86 -2.13 -6.47
CA PRO A 23 12.64 -3.53 -6.82
C PRO A 23 11.48 -4.15 -6.05
N GLY A 24 10.57 -4.80 -6.76
CA GLY A 24 9.42 -5.49 -6.18
C GLY A 24 8.17 -4.62 -6.00
N VAL A 25 8.26 -3.30 -6.17
CA VAL A 25 7.08 -2.42 -6.16
C VAL A 25 6.39 -2.46 -7.52
N GLN A 26 5.08 -2.63 -7.47
CA GLN A 26 4.17 -2.64 -8.62
C GLN A 26 3.10 -1.57 -8.44
N VAL A 27 2.68 -0.94 -9.52
CA VAL A 27 1.61 0.08 -9.51
C VAL A 27 0.61 -0.24 -10.61
N GLY A 28 -0.65 -0.26 -10.25
CA GLY A 28 -1.78 -0.35 -11.17
C GLY A 28 -2.67 0.88 -11.04
N CYS A 29 -3.15 1.39 -12.17
CA CYS A 29 -4.08 2.52 -12.20
C CYS A 29 -5.30 2.17 -13.05
N ALA A 30 -6.47 2.58 -12.58
CA ALA A 30 -7.71 2.53 -13.34
C ALA A 30 -8.45 3.86 -13.18
N GLN A 31 -9.19 4.26 -14.21
CA GLN A 31 -9.93 5.51 -14.17
C GLN A 31 -11.25 5.41 -14.91
N ASN A 32 -12.22 6.21 -14.46
CA ASN A 32 -13.46 6.45 -15.16
C ASN A 32 -13.52 7.92 -15.57
N LYS A 33 -13.21 8.19 -16.84
CA LYS A 33 -13.18 9.56 -17.38
C LYS A 33 -14.55 10.22 -17.38
N LYS A 34 -15.65 9.44 -17.47
CA LYS A 34 -17.02 9.97 -17.55
C LYS A 34 -17.43 10.67 -16.25
N ILE A 35 -17.01 10.12 -15.11
CA ILE A 35 -17.32 10.65 -13.78
C ILE A 35 -16.13 11.30 -13.09
N GLY A 36 -14.99 11.38 -13.77
CA GLY A 36 -13.80 12.07 -13.29
C GLY A 36 -13.18 11.44 -12.03
N THR A 37 -13.18 10.11 -11.91
CA THR A 37 -12.59 9.39 -10.77
C THR A 37 -11.63 8.29 -11.21
N GLY A 38 -10.84 7.80 -10.27
CA GLY A 38 -9.91 6.73 -10.53
C GLY A 38 -9.35 6.12 -9.24
N VAL A 39 -8.58 5.08 -9.40
CA VAL A 39 -7.90 4.37 -8.33
C VAL A 39 -6.46 4.07 -8.75
N THR A 40 -5.56 4.19 -7.79
CA THR A 40 -4.17 3.74 -7.90
C THR A 40 -3.91 2.71 -6.83
N ILE A 41 -3.35 1.58 -7.22
CA ILE A 41 -2.98 0.49 -6.33
C ILE A 41 -1.47 0.36 -6.34
N ILE A 42 -0.87 0.38 -5.16
CA ILE A 42 0.56 0.11 -4.96
C ILE A 42 0.65 -1.24 -4.26
N SER A 43 1.35 -2.18 -4.84
CA SER A 43 1.53 -3.52 -4.27
C SER A 43 2.98 -3.98 -4.37
N GLY A 44 3.30 -5.02 -3.66
CA GLY A 44 4.61 -5.66 -3.70
C GLY A 44 4.51 -7.13 -4.10
N LYS A 45 5.63 -7.69 -4.54
CA LYS A 45 5.74 -9.15 -4.68
C LYS A 45 5.53 -9.85 -3.34
N ASN A 46 5.99 -9.22 -2.27
CA ASN A 46 5.82 -9.63 -0.87
C ASN A 46 5.21 -8.47 -0.08
N PRO A 47 4.64 -8.72 1.11
CA PRO A 47 4.25 -7.65 2.02
C PRO A 47 5.41 -6.70 2.29
N PHE A 48 5.14 -5.42 2.37
CA PHE A 48 6.14 -4.38 2.57
C PHE A 48 5.84 -3.55 3.82
N SER A 49 6.88 -3.00 4.41
CA SER A 49 6.74 -2.06 5.53
C SER A 49 6.05 -0.80 5.03
N ALA A 50 5.06 -0.34 5.78
CA ALA A 50 4.30 0.86 5.46
C ALA A 50 4.10 1.70 6.71
N ALA A 51 3.97 3.00 6.53
CA ALA A 51 3.67 3.98 7.56
C ALA A 51 2.63 4.95 7.02
N VAL A 52 1.94 5.62 7.93
CA VAL A 52 0.88 6.58 7.60
C VAL A 52 1.01 7.83 8.47
N ASP A 53 0.62 8.95 7.90
CA ASP A 53 0.38 10.19 8.61
C ASP A 53 -0.97 10.75 8.15
N VAL A 54 -1.96 10.70 9.03
CA VAL A 54 -3.34 11.14 8.74
C VAL A 54 -3.55 12.50 9.38
N ARG A 55 -3.77 13.53 8.55
CA ARG A 55 -3.96 14.92 8.99
C ARG A 55 -5.22 15.52 8.38
N GLY A 56 -5.68 16.60 9.00
CA GLY A 56 -6.84 17.37 8.54
C GLY A 56 -8.11 17.04 9.30
N GLY A 57 -9.15 17.83 9.05
CA GLY A 57 -10.43 17.76 9.78
C GLY A 57 -11.43 16.72 9.27
N GLY A 58 -11.18 16.11 8.10
CA GLY A 58 -12.09 15.14 7.49
C GLY A 58 -11.34 14.04 6.73
N PRO A 59 -10.50 13.24 7.40
CA PRO A 59 -9.76 12.19 6.73
C PRO A 59 -10.71 11.09 6.23
N GLY A 60 -10.54 10.68 4.97
CA GLY A 60 -11.19 9.52 4.39
C GLY A 60 -10.18 8.39 4.26
N THR A 61 -10.13 7.49 5.23
CA THR A 61 -9.18 6.40 5.26
C THR A 61 -9.81 5.10 5.71
N ARG A 62 -9.18 3.98 5.36
CA ARG A 62 -9.56 2.65 5.79
C ARG A 62 -8.34 1.86 6.24
N GLU A 63 -8.41 1.24 7.42
CA GLU A 63 -7.36 0.41 8.03
C GLU A 63 -5.99 1.07 8.18
N THR A 64 -5.92 2.40 8.18
CA THR A 64 -4.64 3.12 8.35
C THR A 64 -4.07 3.01 9.76
N ASP A 65 -4.90 2.80 10.77
CA ASP A 65 -4.44 2.67 12.17
C ASP A 65 -3.48 1.48 12.38
N MET A 66 -3.61 0.42 11.56
CA MET A 66 -2.70 -0.72 11.64
C MET A 66 -1.24 -0.36 11.27
N LEU A 67 -1.03 0.79 10.64
CA LEU A 67 0.29 1.29 10.22
C LEU A 67 0.93 2.22 11.26
N ASN A 68 0.23 2.53 12.35
CA ASN A 68 0.81 3.32 13.44
C ASN A 68 1.96 2.55 14.08
N LEU A 69 3.02 3.26 14.46
CA LEU A 69 4.25 2.68 15.00
C LEU A 69 4.05 1.87 16.29
N GLU A 70 3.02 2.17 17.05
CA GLU A 70 2.62 1.47 18.28
C GLU A 70 1.85 0.17 18.02
N ASN A 71 1.42 -0.07 16.78
CA ASN A 71 0.71 -1.27 16.40
C ASN A 71 1.66 -2.35 15.86
N SER A 72 1.31 -3.61 16.10
CA SER A 72 2.20 -4.74 15.85
C SER A 72 2.32 -5.14 14.37
N ILE A 73 1.50 -4.58 13.48
CA ILE A 73 1.42 -5.01 12.08
C ILE A 73 2.45 -4.29 11.21
N GLY A 74 2.40 -2.97 11.12
CA GLY A 74 3.40 -2.13 10.43
C GLY A 74 3.73 -2.50 8.97
N ARG A 75 2.85 -3.26 8.29
CA ARG A 75 3.06 -3.73 6.91
C ARG A 75 1.74 -3.79 6.14
N ALA A 76 1.85 -3.78 4.82
CA ALA A 76 0.71 -3.89 3.92
C ALA A 76 1.02 -4.88 2.78
N ASP A 77 -0.02 -5.51 2.24
CA ASP A 77 0.04 -6.30 1.01
C ASP A 77 -0.20 -5.42 -0.22
N ALA A 78 -1.01 -4.39 -0.07
CA ALA A 78 -1.22 -3.33 -1.04
C ALA A 78 -1.68 -2.05 -0.34
N ILE A 79 -1.53 -0.91 -1.02
CA ILE A 79 -2.10 0.39 -0.63
C ILE A 79 -3.01 0.84 -1.76
N VAL A 80 -4.19 1.33 -1.43
CA VAL A 80 -5.17 1.85 -2.39
C VAL A 80 -5.35 3.34 -2.18
N LEU A 81 -5.16 4.11 -3.26
CA LEU A 81 -5.47 5.54 -3.31
C LEU A 81 -6.65 5.71 -4.28
N SER A 82 -7.79 6.14 -3.78
CA SER A 82 -9.02 6.13 -4.55
C SER A 82 -9.77 7.46 -4.48
N GLY A 83 -10.25 7.93 -5.61
CA GLY A 83 -11.25 9.00 -5.66
C GLY A 83 -12.64 8.48 -5.30
N GLY A 84 -13.56 9.39 -5.00
CA GLY A 84 -14.96 9.06 -4.69
C GLY A 84 -15.32 9.18 -3.21
N SER A 85 -14.54 9.90 -2.42
CA SER A 85 -14.77 10.13 -0.99
C SER A 85 -14.86 8.81 -0.22
N ALA A 86 -15.70 8.72 0.82
CA ALA A 86 -15.87 7.50 1.62
C ALA A 86 -16.28 6.28 0.80
N TYR A 87 -17.07 6.47 -0.25
CA TYR A 87 -17.45 5.37 -1.17
C TYR A 87 -16.26 4.79 -1.94
N GLY A 88 -15.28 5.62 -2.27
CA GLY A 88 -14.06 5.18 -2.97
C GLY A 88 -13.20 4.21 -2.17
N LEU A 89 -13.32 4.22 -0.84
CA LEU A 89 -12.61 3.30 0.05
C LEU A 89 -13.00 1.83 -0.18
N ASP A 90 -14.15 1.56 -0.78
CA ASP A 90 -14.58 0.20 -1.14
C ASP A 90 -13.67 -0.46 -2.19
N ALA A 91 -12.91 0.32 -2.95
CA ALA A 91 -11.92 -0.24 -3.87
C ALA A 91 -10.91 -1.16 -3.17
N SER A 92 -10.63 -0.93 -1.89
CA SER A 92 -9.75 -1.81 -1.13
C SER A 92 -10.36 -3.18 -0.86
N SER A 93 -11.68 -3.31 -0.79
CA SER A 93 -12.37 -4.60 -0.63
C SER A 93 -12.13 -5.51 -1.83
N GLU A 94 -12.21 -4.97 -3.04
CA GLU A 94 -11.93 -5.71 -4.26
C GLU A 94 -10.48 -6.20 -4.30
N ILE A 95 -9.54 -5.34 -3.91
CA ILE A 95 -8.12 -5.72 -3.85
C ILE A 95 -7.87 -6.78 -2.77
N GLN A 96 -8.55 -6.71 -1.62
CA GLN A 96 -8.49 -7.75 -0.60
C GLN A 96 -8.98 -9.09 -1.15
N ASP A 97 -10.08 -9.11 -1.88
CA ASP A 97 -10.63 -10.34 -2.46
C ASP A 97 -9.68 -10.94 -3.51
N LEU A 98 -9.11 -10.13 -4.38
CA LEU A 98 -8.13 -10.59 -5.36
C LEU A 98 -6.88 -11.18 -4.69
N LEU A 99 -6.32 -10.50 -3.70
CA LEU A 99 -5.17 -10.99 -2.95
C LEU A 99 -5.49 -12.28 -2.19
N ARG A 100 -6.69 -12.39 -1.62
CA ARG A 100 -7.15 -13.60 -0.93
C ARG A 100 -7.27 -14.80 -1.89
N GLN A 101 -7.76 -14.58 -3.09
CA GLN A 101 -7.79 -15.60 -4.15
C GLN A 101 -6.39 -16.10 -4.51
N ASP A 102 -5.42 -15.18 -4.54
CA ASP A 102 -3.99 -15.47 -4.74
C ASP A 102 -3.30 -16.04 -3.50
N LYS A 103 -4.03 -16.26 -2.40
CA LYS A 103 -3.51 -16.74 -1.10
C LYS A 103 -2.45 -15.81 -0.49
N LYS A 104 -2.54 -14.52 -0.79
CA LYS A 104 -1.69 -13.47 -0.24
C LYS A 104 -2.41 -12.77 0.91
N GLY A 105 -1.68 -12.49 1.99
CA GLY A 105 -2.20 -11.83 3.18
C GLY A 105 -1.68 -12.41 4.47
N TYR A 106 -2.11 -11.82 5.57
CA TYR A 106 -1.81 -12.29 6.93
C TYR A 106 -2.57 -13.58 7.23
N LYS A 107 -1.85 -14.59 7.70
CA LYS A 107 -2.46 -15.88 8.05
C LYS A 107 -3.00 -15.85 9.48
N LEU A 108 -4.30 -16.02 9.62
CA LEU A 108 -4.99 -16.14 10.90
C LEU A 108 -5.67 -17.52 10.98
N GLY A 109 -4.97 -18.48 11.53
CA GLY A 109 -5.43 -19.88 11.50
C GLY A 109 -5.60 -20.40 10.07
N LYS A 110 -6.84 -20.72 9.69
CA LYS A 110 -7.19 -21.15 8.32
C LYS A 110 -7.55 -19.99 7.39
N ALA A 111 -7.74 -18.80 7.95
CA ALA A 111 -8.10 -17.61 7.18
C ALA A 111 -6.85 -16.90 6.66
N ILE A 112 -7.02 -16.24 5.51
CA ILE A 112 -6.03 -15.33 4.93
C ILE A 112 -6.70 -13.95 4.88
N VAL A 113 -6.07 -12.97 5.51
CA VAL A 113 -6.55 -11.60 5.63
C VAL A 113 -5.55 -10.67 4.95
N PRO A 114 -5.80 -10.24 3.71
CA PRO A 114 -4.94 -9.27 3.06
C PRO A 114 -5.01 -7.91 3.76
N LEU A 115 -3.87 -7.29 3.95
CA LEU A 115 -3.74 -6.00 4.61
C LEU A 115 -3.67 -4.91 3.55
N VAL A 116 -4.79 -4.19 3.36
CA VAL A 116 -4.99 -3.25 2.26
C VAL A 116 -5.53 -1.91 2.78
N PRO A 117 -4.67 -1.09 3.40
CA PRO A 117 -5.06 0.26 3.78
C PRO A 117 -5.41 1.11 2.56
N ALA A 118 -6.34 2.05 2.76
CA ALA A 118 -6.82 2.93 1.71
C ALA A 118 -6.99 4.38 2.17
N ALA A 119 -6.85 5.30 1.22
CA ALA A 119 -7.12 6.72 1.37
C ALA A 119 -7.74 7.32 0.09
#